data_f57b317564deba47aefd597ff6378f29
#
_entry.id   f57b317564deba47aefd597ff6378f29
#
_cell.length_a   1.000
_cell.length_b   1.000
_cell.length_c   1.000
_cell.angle_alpha   90.00
_cell.angle_beta   90.00
_cell.angle_gamma   90.00
#
_symmetry.space_group_name_H-M   'P 1'
#
loop_
_entity.id
_entity.type
_entity.pdbx_description
1 polymer ?
#
loop_
_entity_poly.entity_id
_entity_poly.type
_entity_poly.pdbx_seq_one_letter_code
_entity_poly.pdbx_strand_id
1 'polypeptide(L)'
;ADHLLADHSDRVAYAANVEARYPFLDPEVIDVVRRIPQDIMVRGGEEKYLLKKLGAKLLPPALVERRKFSFVAHCSPHLLRQRQDWVMDLLSPERIRRRGIFNPDTVERLKERYMRQDFELSQTYEDDHLMIVLTTELLMDMFDLSAPN
;
A
#
# COMPACT_ATOMS: atom_id res chain seq x y z
N ALA A 1 5.30 8.99 9.20
CA ALA A 1 4.55 10.24 9.06
C ALA A 1 4.58 10.72 7.61
N ASP A 2 5.75 10.84 7.02
CA ASP A 2 5.93 11.42 5.68
C ASP A 2 5.16 10.70 4.59
N HIS A 3 5.16 9.37 4.60
CA HIS A 3 4.45 8.57 3.61
C HIS A 3 2.92 8.80 3.63
N LEU A 4 2.29 8.76 4.79
CA LEU A 4 0.84 8.90 4.88
C LEU A 4 0.38 10.36 4.72
N LEU A 5 1.04 11.30 5.39
CA LEU A 5 0.62 12.69 5.41
C LEU A 5 1.05 13.42 4.14
N ALA A 6 2.29 13.27 3.70
CA ALA A 6 2.77 13.95 2.51
C ALA A 6 2.30 13.27 1.22
N ASP A 7 2.54 11.98 1.05
CA ASP A 7 2.33 11.33 -0.25
C ASP A 7 0.86 10.99 -0.52
N HIS A 8 0.13 10.46 0.49
CA HIS A 8 -1.25 10.01 0.32
C HIS A 8 -2.30 11.06 0.71
N SER A 9 -1.90 12.18 1.30
CA SER A 9 -2.83 13.21 1.75
C SER A 9 -2.54 14.55 1.11
N ASP A 10 -1.51 15.26 1.55
CA ASP A 10 -1.28 16.66 1.14
C ASP A 10 -0.98 16.79 -0.35
N ARG A 11 -0.09 15.96 -0.91
CA ARG A 11 0.24 16.04 -2.34
C ARG A 11 -0.96 15.75 -3.24
N VAL A 12 -1.78 14.76 -2.88
CA VAL A 12 -2.99 14.41 -3.64
C VAL A 12 -4.04 15.51 -3.50
N ALA A 13 -4.24 16.04 -2.29
CA ALA A 13 -5.17 17.13 -2.04
C ALA A 13 -4.77 18.40 -2.80
N TYR A 14 -3.51 18.80 -2.73
CA TYR A 14 -3.00 19.98 -3.43
C TYR A 14 -3.03 19.83 -4.94
N ALA A 15 -2.76 18.64 -5.47
CA ALA A 15 -2.89 18.38 -6.90
C ALA A 15 -4.33 18.58 -7.41
N ALA A 16 -5.33 18.40 -6.51
CA ALA A 16 -6.74 18.65 -6.79
C ALA A 16 -7.22 20.05 -6.35
N ASN A 17 -6.33 20.95 -5.93
CA ASN A 17 -6.65 22.26 -5.34
C ASN A 17 -7.62 22.19 -4.14
N VAL A 18 -7.47 21.17 -3.31
CA VAL A 18 -8.27 20.94 -2.10
C VAL A 18 -7.39 21.08 -0.88
N GLU A 19 -7.85 21.78 0.15
CA GLU A 19 -7.21 21.81 1.45
C GLU A 19 -7.72 20.67 2.32
N ALA A 20 -6.82 19.79 2.77
CA ALA A 20 -7.17 18.72 3.69
C ALA A 20 -7.04 19.18 5.15
N ARG A 21 -7.96 18.77 6.00
CA ARG A 21 -7.93 18.98 7.45
C ARG A 21 -7.96 17.63 8.16
N TYR A 22 -7.15 17.50 9.19
CA TYR A 22 -6.94 16.24 9.91
C TYR A 22 -7.38 16.38 11.37
N PRO A 23 -8.65 16.11 11.71
CA PRO A 23 -9.16 16.30 13.08
C PRO A 23 -8.39 15.57 14.15
N PHE A 24 -7.81 14.41 13.83
CA PHE A 24 -6.98 13.65 14.78
C PHE A 24 -5.55 14.20 14.98
N LEU A 25 -5.15 15.18 14.16
CA LEU A 25 -3.89 15.91 14.32
C LEU A 25 -4.08 17.30 14.95
N ASP A 26 -5.28 17.61 15.39
CA ASP A 26 -5.54 18.82 16.17
C ASP A 26 -4.70 18.80 17.45
N PRO A 27 -4.02 19.92 17.80
CA PRO A 27 -3.19 20.00 18.98
C PRO A 27 -3.91 19.61 20.29
N GLU A 28 -5.19 19.96 20.44
CA GLU A 28 -5.99 19.62 21.63
C GLU A 28 -6.23 18.10 21.67
N VAL A 29 -6.52 17.47 20.54
CA VAL A 29 -6.69 16.02 20.44
C VAL A 29 -5.37 15.31 20.75
N ILE A 30 -4.25 15.79 20.20
CA ILE A 30 -2.92 15.25 20.47
C ILE A 30 -2.58 15.34 21.96
N ASP A 31 -2.86 16.47 22.60
CA ASP A 31 -2.61 16.65 24.03
C ASP A 31 -3.42 15.71 24.91
N VAL A 32 -4.67 15.45 24.55
CA VAL A 32 -5.50 14.45 25.23
C VAL A 32 -4.92 13.05 25.02
N VAL A 33 -4.61 12.69 23.78
CA VAL A 33 -4.10 11.35 23.44
C VAL A 33 -2.76 11.05 24.15
N ARG A 34 -1.87 12.03 24.26
CA ARG A 34 -0.56 11.87 24.96
C ARG A 34 -0.69 11.58 26.44
N ARG A 35 -1.82 11.91 27.06
CA ARG A 35 -2.11 11.65 28.48
C ARG A 35 -2.80 10.30 28.72
N ILE A 36 -3.22 9.62 27.66
CA ILE A 36 -3.89 8.33 27.77
C ILE A 36 -2.85 7.23 28.02
N PRO A 37 -3.02 6.42 29.08
CA PRO A 37 -2.16 5.25 29.31
C PRO A 37 -2.19 4.26 28.14
N GLN A 38 -1.04 3.68 27.80
CA GLN A 38 -0.91 2.79 26.64
C GLN A 38 -1.78 1.53 26.73
N ASP A 39 -1.98 1.00 27.92
CA ASP A 39 -2.83 -0.17 28.20
C ASP A 39 -4.32 0.07 27.90
N ILE A 40 -4.72 1.34 27.81
CA ILE A 40 -6.07 1.73 27.40
C ILE A 40 -6.18 1.95 25.89
N MET A 41 -5.08 2.27 25.21
CA MET A 41 -5.10 2.43 23.74
C MET A 41 -5.30 1.10 23.03
N VAL A 42 -4.65 0.03 23.55
CA VAL A 42 -4.81 -1.35 23.08
C VAL A 42 -5.16 -2.21 24.28
N ARG A 43 -6.39 -2.65 24.38
CA ARG A 43 -6.87 -3.41 25.54
C ARG A 43 -7.33 -4.80 25.13
N GLY A 44 -6.72 -5.84 25.72
CA GLY A 44 -7.07 -7.23 25.41
C GLY A 44 -6.82 -7.62 23.94
N GLY A 45 -5.82 -7.01 23.28
CA GLY A 45 -5.57 -7.20 21.86
C GLY A 45 -6.47 -6.39 20.92
N GLU A 46 -7.41 -5.63 21.48
CA GLU A 46 -8.31 -4.78 20.68
C GLU A 46 -7.67 -3.41 20.42
N GLU A 47 -7.37 -3.14 19.17
CA GLU A 47 -6.87 -1.83 18.71
C GLU A 47 -7.99 -0.77 18.74
N LYS A 48 -7.58 0.49 18.97
CA LYS A 48 -8.49 1.65 18.99
C LYS A 48 -9.62 1.53 20.02
N TYR A 49 -9.37 0.85 21.14
CA TYR A 49 -10.37 0.55 22.16
C TYR A 49 -11.19 1.79 22.58
N LEU A 50 -10.52 2.90 22.91
CA LEU A 50 -11.21 4.14 23.30
C LEU A 50 -12.09 4.72 22.19
N LEU A 51 -11.61 4.72 20.96
CA LEU A 51 -12.40 5.20 19.81
C LEU A 51 -13.63 4.33 19.58
N LYS A 52 -13.52 3.02 19.76
CA LYS A 52 -14.68 2.11 19.69
C LYS A 52 -15.68 2.37 20.82
N LYS A 53 -15.19 2.59 22.05
CA LYS A 53 -16.06 2.95 23.18
C LYS A 53 -16.79 4.28 22.98
N LEU A 54 -16.12 5.26 22.42
CA LEU A 54 -16.75 6.55 22.05
C LEU A 54 -17.71 6.34 20.87
N GLY A 55 -17.26 5.65 19.83
CA GLY A 55 -18.04 5.36 18.63
C GLY A 55 -19.33 4.61 18.93
N ALA A 56 -19.32 3.67 19.89
CA ALA A 56 -20.52 2.94 20.31
C ALA A 56 -21.67 3.81 20.82
N LYS A 57 -21.37 5.06 21.21
CA LYS A 57 -22.37 6.04 21.63
C LYS A 57 -22.94 6.85 20.44
N LEU A 58 -22.26 6.86 19.32
CA LEU A 58 -22.54 7.77 18.21
C LEU A 58 -22.83 7.05 16.88
N LEU A 59 -22.38 5.81 16.75
CA LEU A 59 -22.39 5.08 15.48
C LEU A 59 -23.15 3.74 15.62
N PRO A 60 -23.71 3.23 14.52
CA PRO A 60 -24.32 1.90 14.50
C PRO A 60 -23.31 0.79 14.86
N PRO A 61 -23.74 -0.29 15.57
CA PRO A 61 -22.86 -1.38 15.98
C PRO A 61 -22.03 -1.97 14.84
N ALA A 62 -22.61 -2.16 13.67
CA ALA A 62 -21.93 -2.70 12.49
C ALA A 62 -20.68 -1.92 12.06
N LEU A 63 -20.61 -0.61 12.36
CA LEU A 63 -19.41 0.21 12.09
C LEU A 63 -18.38 0.09 13.21
N VAL A 64 -18.82 0.01 14.45
CA VAL A 64 -17.95 -0.07 15.64
C VAL A 64 -17.27 -1.43 15.72
N GLU A 65 -18.03 -2.50 15.46
CA GLU A 65 -17.59 -3.90 15.57
C GLU A 65 -16.83 -4.38 14.32
N ARG A 66 -16.83 -3.58 13.25
CA ARG A 66 -16.15 -3.94 12.01
C ARG A 66 -14.68 -4.25 12.28
N ARG A 67 -14.23 -5.40 11.78
CA ARG A 67 -12.80 -5.75 11.80
C ARG A 67 -12.00 -4.68 11.06
N LYS A 68 -10.92 -4.22 11.68
CA LYS A 68 -9.97 -3.31 11.01
C LYS A 68 -9.43 -3.96 9.76
N PHE A 69 -9.50 -3.25 8.67
CA PHE A 69 -8.88 -3.61 7.41
C PHE A 69 -7.95 -2.46 7.00
N SER A 70 -6.69 -2.78 6.73
CA SER A 70 -5.73 -1.79 6.23
C SER A 70 -6.01 -1.50 4.75
N PHE A 71 -5.65 -0.31 4.29
CA PHE A 71 -5.61 -0.01 2.87
C PHE A 71 -4.47 -0.82 2.24
N VAL A 72 -4.85 -1.93 1.61
CA VAL A 72 -3.91 -2.81 0.93
C VAL A 72 -4.31 -2.82 -0.53
N ALA A 73 -3.41 -2.39 -1.41
CA ALA A 73 -3.60 -2.50 -2.84
C ALA A 73 -3.54 -3.98 -3.27
N HIS A 74 -4.17 -4.31 -4.38
CA HIS A 74 -3.98 -5.62 -4.98
C HIS A 74 -2.53 -5.78 -5.42
N CYS A 75 -1.91 -6.91 -5.05
CA CYS A 75 -0.53 -7.21 -5.40
C CYS A 75 -0.36 -7.63 -6.87
N SER A 76 0.89 -7.76 -7.28
CA SER A 76 1.24 -8.18 -8.65
C SER A 76 0.65 -9.53 -9.08
N PRO A 77 0.42 -10.56 -8.22
CA PRO A 77 -0.32 -11.76 -8.62
C PRO A 77 -1.71 -11.48 -9.18
N HIS A 78 -2.43 -10.52 -8.60
CA HIS A 78 -3.74 -10.11 -9.12
C HIS A 78 -3.64 -9.46 -10.51
N LEU A 79 -2.69 -8.53 -10.69
CA LEU A 79 -2.45 -7.87 -11.97
C LEU A 79 -2.03 -8.85 -13.06
N LEU A 80 -1.13 -9.79 -12.74
CA LEU A 80 -0.69 -10.83 -13.67
C LEU A 80 -1.82 -11.73 -14.16
N ARG A 81 -2.72 -12.13 -13.24
CA ARG A 81 -3.85 -13.00 -13.57
C ARG A 81 -4.87 -12.30 -14.47
N GLN A 82 -4.96 -10.98 -14.42
CA GLN A 82 -5.77 -10.19 -15.34
C GLN A 82 -5.20 -10.16 -16.76
N ARG A 83 -3.92 -10.51 -16.95
CA ARG A 83 -3.22 -10.55 -18.25
C ARG A 83 -3.37 -9.29 -19.07
N GLN A 84 -3.32 -8.13 -18.44
CA GLN A 84 -3.37 -6.87 -19.16
C GLN A 84 -2.10 -6.70 -20.01
N ASP A 85 -2.27 -6.30 -21.28
CA ASP A 85 -1.19 -6.22 -22.25
C ASP A 85 -0.01 -5.38 -21.78
N TRP A 86 -0.27 -4.23 -21.16
CA TRP A 86 0.77 -3.35 -20.65
C TRP A 86 1.61 -3.98 -19.50
N VAL A 87 0.98 -4.81 -18.64
CA VAL A 87 1.69 -5.54 -17.59
C VAL A 87 2.59 -6.60 -18.19
N MET A 88 2.07 -7.33 -19.18
CA MET A 88 2.82 -8.40 -19.85
C MET A 88 3.97 -7.84 -20.67
N ASP A 89 3.80 -6.67 -21.31
CA ASP A 89 4.86 -5.97 -22.02
C ASP A 89 5.96 -5.50 -21.08
N LEU A 90 5.62 -4.81 -19.98
CA LEU A 90 6.59 -4.34 -19.00
C LEU A 90 7.46 -5.48 -18.41
N LEU A 91 6.88 -6.64 -18.23
CA LEU A 91 7.55 -7.84 -17.69
C LEU A 91 8.02 -8.79 -18.79
N SER A 92 8.10 -8.37 -20.05
CA SER A 92 8.61 -9.22 -21.13
C SER A 92 10.12 -9.44 -21.00
N PRO A 93 10.63 -10.66 -21.30
CA PRO A 93 12.06 -10.96 -21.22
C PRO A 93 12.92 -10.03 -22.07
N GLU A 94 12.43 -9.64 -23.22
CA GLU A 94 13.09 -8.72 -24.17
C GLU A 94 13.27 -7.35 -23.55
N ARG A 95 12.22 -6.84 -22.90
CA ARG A 95 12.24 -5.54 -22.26
C ARG A 95 13.15 -5.52 -21.04
N ILE A 96 13.02 -6.49 -20.15
CA ILE A 96 13.85 -6.63 -18.95
C ILE A 96 15.34 -6.74 -19.33
N ARG A 97 15.66 -7.52 -20.37
CA ARG A 97 17.03 -7.67 -20.87
C ARG A 97 17.57 -6.35 -21.43
N ARG A 98 16.76 -5.63 -22.21
CA ARG A 98 17.13 -4.34 -22.79
C ARG A 98 17.41 -3.27 -21.74
N ARG A 99 16.62 -3.26 -20.64
CA ARG A 99 16.83 -2.34 -19.51
C ARG A 99 18.08 -2.66 -18.70
N GLY A 100 18.38 -3.94 -18.51
CA GLY A 100 19.61 -4.40 -17.84
C GLY A 100 19.64 -4.21 -16.32
N ILE A 101 18.52 -3.84 -15.68
CA ILE A 101 18.46 -3.65 -14.23
C ILE A 101 18.15 -4.96 -13.52
N PHE A 102 17.19 -5.72 -14.03
CA PHE A 102 16.75 -6.97 -13.44
C PHE A 102 17.21 -8.17 -14.30
N ASN A 103 17.40 -9.31 -13.65
CA ASN A 103 17.70 -10.55 -14.35
C ASN A 103 16.43 -11.14 -14.99
N PRO A 104 16.38 -11.32 -16.33
CA PRO A 104 15.19 -11.80 -17.03
C PRO A 104 14.70 -13.16 -16.55
N ASP A 105 15.61 -14.11 -16.30
CA ASP A 105 15.25 -15.46 -15.87
C ASP A 105 14.65 -15.46 -14.47
N THR A 106 15.09 -14.54 -13.61
CA THR A 106 14.51 -14.37 -12.27
C THR A 106 13.11 -13.77 -12.36
N VAL A 107 12.91 -12.79 -13.23
CA VAL A 107 11.57 -12.18 -13.45
C VAL A 107 10.60 -13.24 -14.00
N GLU A 108 11.03 -14.07 -14.97
CA GLU A 108 10.16 -15.14 -15.50
C GLU A 108 9.79 -16.17 -14.42
N ARG A 109 10.73 -16.62 -13.61
CA ARG A 109 10.43 -17.55 -12.49
C ARG A 109 9.46 -16.94 -11.48
N LEU A 110 9.57 -15.64 -11.20
CA LEU A 110 8.61 -14.94 -10.32
C LEU A 110 7.23 -14.86 -10.98
N LYS A 111 7.14 -14.55 -12.27
CA LYS A 111 5.87 -14.55 -13.03
C LYS A 111 5.20 -15.92 -12.98
N GLU A 112 5.92 -16.97 -13.30
CA GLU A 112 5.40 -18.34 -13.25
C GLU A 112 4.86 -18.68 -11.85
N ARG A 113 5.63 -18.37 -10.80
CA ARG A 113 5.21 -18.61 -9.42
C ARG A 113 3.95 -17.82 -9.06
N TYR A 114 3.90 -16.53 -9.42
CA TYR A 114 2.82 -15.60 -9.02
C TYR A 114 1.53 -15.83 -9.83
N MET A 115 1.64 -16.41 -11.02
CA MET A 115 0.48 -16.78 -11.85
C MET A 115 -0.22 -18.06 -11.36
N ARG A 116 0.39 -18.86 -10.49
CA ARG A 116 -0.23 -20.07 -9.96
C ARG A 116 -1.49 -19.71 -9.15
N GLN A 117 -2.54 -20.51 -9.33
CA GLN A 117 -3.82 -20.29 -8.64
C GLN A 117 -3.73 -20.49 -7.13
N ASP A 118 -2.84 -21.36 -6.69
CA ASP A 118 -2.57 -21.69 -5.29
C ASP A 118 -1.57 -20.72 -4.62
N PHE A 119 -1.02 -19.76 -5.36
CA PHE A 119 -0.08 -18.80 -4.82
C PHE A 119 -0.81 -17.58 -4.25
N GLU A 120 -0.57 -17.31 -2.98
CA GLU A 120 -0.98 -16.07 -2.29
C GLU A 120 0.24 -15.38 -1.71
N LEU A 121 0.35 -14.09 -1.95
CA LEU A 121 1.39 -13.26 -1.35
C LEU A 121 0.92 -12.77 0.01
N SER A 122 1.66 -13.10 1.07
CA SER A 122 1.41 -12.59 2.40
C SER A 122 1.95 -11.17 2.55
N GLN A 123 1.15 -10.18 2.20
CA GLN A 123 1.53 -8.75 2.23
C GLN A 123 2.04 -8.24 3.59
N THR A 124 1.78 -8.97 4.66
CA THR A 124 2.27 -8.61 6.00
C THR A 124 3.72 -9.01 6.23
N TYR A 125 4.19 -10.05 5.54
CA TYR A 125 5.48 -10.69 5.80
C TYR A 125 6.36 -10.88 4.57
N GLU A 126 5.83 -10.61 3.37
CA GLU A 126 6.55 -10.83 2.11
C GLU A 126 6.51 -9.58 1.23
N ASP A 127 7.64 -9.27 0.61
CA ASP A 127 7.74 -8.20 -0.38
C ASP A 127 7.21 -8.66 -1.74
N ASP A 128 6.47 -7.80 -2.39
CA ASP A 128 6.02 -8.03 -3.76
C ASP A 128 7.12 -7.65 -4.77
N HIS A 129 8.03 -8.58 -5.02
CA HIS A 129 9.18 -8.35 -5.89
C HIS A 129 8.79 -8.01 -7.34
N LEU A 130 7.70 -8.58 -7.88
CA LEU A 130 7.25 -8.22 -9.22
C LEU A 130 6.62 -6.82 -9.27
N MET A 131 6.01 -6.36 -8.17
CA MET A 131 5.55 -4.97 -8.09
C MET A 131 6.73 -3.99 -8.13
N ILE A 132 7.86 -4.33 -7.50
CA ILE A 132 9.09 -3.53 -7.59
C ILE A 132 9.57 -3.46 -9.04
N VAL A 133 9.60 -4.58 -9.77
CA VAL A 133 9.97 -4.58 -11.18
C VAL A 133 9.02 -3.74 -12.01
N LEU A 134 7.71 -3.95 -11.89
CA LEU A 134 6.67 -3.20 -12.61
C LEU A 134 6.76 -1.70 -12.39
N THR A 135 6.86 -1.28 -11.13
CA THR A 135 6.92 0.15 -10.81
C THR A 135 8.23 0.78 -11.28
N THR A 136 9.33 0.05 -11.24
CA THR A 136 10.61 0.51 -11.79
C THR A 136 10.54 0.70 -13.31
N GLU A 137 10.00 -0.27 -14.05
CA GLU A 137 9.84 -0.16 -15.50
C GLU A 137 8.91 0.98 -15.90
N LEU A 138 7.79 1.17 -15.18
CA LEU A 138 6.88 2.30 -15.38
C LEU A 138 7.57 3.63 -15.11
N LEU A 139 8.32 3.75 -14.02
CA LEU A 139 9.04 4.96 -13.68
C LEU A 139 10.04 5.33 -14.78
N MET A 140 10.77 4.34 -15.27
CA MET A 140 11.76 4.55 -16.33
C MET A 140 11.10 5.01 -17.64
N ASP A 141 9.93 4.49 -17.97
CA ASP A 141 9.18 4.95 -19.16
C ASP A 141 8.63 6.36 -18.98
N MET A 142 8.01 6.63 -17.84
CA MET A 142 7.39 7.94 -17.58
C MET A 142 8.38 9.11 -17.58
N PHE A 143 9.61 8.85 -17.20
CA PHE A 143 10.66 9.87 -17.07
C PHE A 143 11.80 9.71 -18.08
N ASP A 144 11.64 8.83 -19.09
CA ASP A 144 12.65 8.53 -20.11
C ASP A 144 14.06 8.26 -19.52
N LEU A 145 14.07 7.44 -18.46
CA LEU A 145 15.31 7.11 -17.77
C LEU A 145 16.03 5.95 -18.47
N SER A 146 17.34 6.10 -18.65
CA SER A 146 18.24 5.01 -19.08
C SER A 146 18.73 4.21 -17.87
N ALA A 147 19.12 2.95 -18.11
CA ALA A 147 19.79 2.16 -17.09
C ALA A 147 21.08 2.83 -16.63
N PRO A 148 21.45 2.75 -15.35
CA PRO A 148 22.75 3.20 -14.89
C PRO A 148 23.87 2.42 -15.61
N ASN A 149 24.89 3.13 -16.05
CA ASN A 149 26.08 2.54 -16.66
C ASN A 149 26.88 1.71 -15.66
#